data_0984cf726290e122fb4630f5aec973ad
#
_entry.id   0984cf726290e122fb4630f5aec973ad
#
_cell.length_a   1.000
_cell.length_b   1.000
_cell.length_c   1.000
_cell.angle_alpha   90.00
_cell.angle_beta   90.00
_cell.angle_gamma   90.00
#
_symmetry.space_group_name_H-M   'P 1'
#
loop_
_entity.id
_entity.type
_entity.pdbx_description
1 polymer ?
#
loop_
_entity_poly.entity_id
_entity_poly.type
_entity_poly.pdbx_seq_one_letter_code
_entity_poly.pdbx_strand_id
1 'polypeptide(L)'
;MLNLLYLVAICLVLYAVRSIATVISDRRKAKTLGCQPGRSIKNRLPLGFDMFQRFKTAFDAGCFPQEMAKIFVEQGSRTFGLSLFGSNFIQTAEPRNIQALLATQFSDFDLGDLRRQAFYPLLGNGIFTADGKTWCVCVTLTLLHMLTGE
;
A
#
# COMPACT_ATOMS: atom_id res chain seq x y z
N MET A 1 -8.14 2.58 40.38
CA MET A 1 -7.01 2.07 39.56
C MET A 1 -7.24 0.66 39.04
N LEU A 2 -7.74 -0.26 39.84
CA LEU A 2 -8.01 -1.66 39.42
C LEU A 2 -8.96 -1.76 38.24
N ASN A 3 -10.07 -0.98 38.24
CA ASN A 3 -11.06 -0.96 37.16
C ASN A 3 -10.50 -0.47 35.82
N LEU A 4 -9.55 0.45 35.81
CA LEU A 4 -8.90 0.93 34.59
C LEU A 4 -8.00 -0.15 33.95
N LEU A 5 -7.26 -0.90 34.78
CA LEU A 5 -6.45 -2.02 34.31
C LEU A 5 -7.30 -3.13 33.69
N TYR A 6 -8.46 -3.46 34.28
CA TYR A 6 -9.39 -4.42 33.70
C TYR A 6 -9.98 -3.94 32.37
N LEU A 7 -10.34 -2.67 32.26
CA LEU A 7 -10.83 -2.09 30.98
C LEU A 7 -9.75 -2.15 29.89
N VAL A 8 -8.52 -1.78 30.21
CA VAL A 8 -7.41 -1.89 29.27
C VAL A 8 -7.16 -3.34 28.85
N ALA A 9 -7.17 -4.28 29.79
CA ALA A 9 -7.00 -5.71 29.48
C ALA A 9 -8.12 -6.22 28.57
N ILE A 10 -9.38 -5.86 28.82
CA ILE A 10 -10.52 -6.24 27.97
C ILE A 10 -10.35 -5.65 26.58
N CYS A 11 -9.99 -4.37 26.44
CA CYS A 11 -9.75 -3.74 25.15
C CYS A 11 -8.63 -4.44 24.35
N LEU A 12 -7.53 -4.82 25.02
CA LEU A 12 -6.43 -5.55 24.39
C LEU A 12 -6.87 -6.94 23.93
N VAL A 13 -7.64 -7.66 24.73
CA VAL A 13 -8.19 -8.97 24.36
C VAL A 13 -9.13 -8.84 23.16
N LEU A 14 -10.07 -7.90 23.19
CA LEU A 14 -10.99 -7.66 22.07
C LEU A 14 -10.24 -7.27 20.79
N TYR A 15 -9.21 -6.42 20.91
CA TYR A 15 -8.35 -6.07 19.78
C TYR A 15 -7.61 -7.30 19.22
N ALA A 16 -7.04 -8.13 20.08
CA ALA A 16 -6.35 -9.36 19.68
C ALA A 16 -7.30 -10.35 18.98
N VAL A 17 -8.51 -10.57 19.56
CA VAL A 17 -9.53 -11.44 18.95
C VAL A 17 -9.96 -10.92 17.57
N ARG A 18 -10.23 -9.61 17.45
CA ARG A 18 -10.57 -8.98 16.19
C ARG A 18 -9.43 -9.13 15.15
N SER A 19 -8.20 -8.90 15.56
CA SER A 19 -7.02 -9.03 14.69
C SER A 19 -6.84 -10.47 14.20
N ILE A 20 -7.01 -11.45 15.07
CA ILE A 20 -6.95 -12.87 14.69
C ILE A 20 -8.09 -13.24 13.74
N ALA A 21 -9.32 -12.78 14.03
CA ALA A 21 -10.48 -13.05 13.20
C ALA A 21 -10.33 -12.47 11.78
N THR A 22 -9.80 -11.26 11.65
CA THR A 22 -9.50 -10.66 10.32
C THR A 22 -8.46 -11.48 9.56
N VAL A 23 -7.35 -11.85 10.19
CA VAL A 23 -6.30 -12.68 9.56
C VAL A 23 -6.85 -14.02 9.08
N ILE A 24 -7.71 -14.68 9.89
CA ILE A 24 -8.33 -15.96 9.50
C ILE A 24 -9.30 -15.76 8.34
N SER A 25 -10.11 -14.70 8.37
CA SER A 25 -11.04 -14.37 7.30
C SER A 25 -10.33 -14.13 5.98
N ASP A 26 -9.25 -13.32 6.01
CA ASP A 26 -8.46 -12.99 4.82
C ASP A 26 -7.76 -14.23 4.25
N ARG A 27 -7.22 -15.09 5.11
CA ARG A 27 -6.64 -16.38 4.66
C ARG A 27 -7.68 -17.30 4.02
N ARG A 28 -8.90 -17.34 4.56
CA ARG A 28 -10.00 -18.13 3.97
C ARG A 28 -10.38 -17.57 2.60
N LYS A 29 -10.59 -16.25 2.48
CA LYS A 29 -10.87 -15.58 1.21
C LYS A 29 -9.76 -15.80 0.18
N ALA A 30 -8.51 -15.62 0.56
CA ALA A 30 -7.36 -15.88 -0.30
C ALA A 30 -7.36 -17.33 -0.84
N LYS A 31 -7.66 -18.29 0.04
CA LYS A 31 -7.74 -19.71 -0.35
C LYS A 31 -8.90 -20.00 -1.30
N THR A 32 -10.08 -19.40 -1.08
CA THR A 32 -11.24 -19.57 -1.97
C THR A 32 -11.01 -18.93 -3.35
N LEU A 33 -10.21 -17.84 -3.40
CA LEU A 33 -9.84 -17.18 -4.65
C LEU A 33 -8.63 -17.81 -5.34
N GLY A 34 -8.09 -18.92 -4.80
CA GLY A 34 -6.91 -19.58 -5.36
C GLY A 34 -5.61 -18.79 -5.23
N CYS A 35 -5.58 -17.77 -4.38
CA CYS A 35 -4.39 -16.96 -4.15
C CYS A 35 -3.31 -17.79 -3.45
N GLN A 36 -2.10 -17.76 -3.99
CA GLN A 36 -0.93 -18.32 -3.32
C GLN A 36 -0.29 -17.28 -2.41
N PRO A 37 0.25 -17.68 -1.24
CA PRO A 37 0.95 -16.76 -0.37
C PRO A 37 2.19 -16.23 -1.10
N GLY A 38 2.21 -14.93 -1.36
CA GLY A 38 3.36 -14.23 -1.93
C GLY A 38 4.55 -14.21 -0.96
N ARG A 39 5.75 -14.01 -1.49
CA ARG A 39 6.91 -13.74 -0.65
C ARG A 39 6.68 -12.47 0.16
N SER A 40 6.97 -12.51 1.44
CA SER A 40 6.89 -11.36 2.34
C SER A 40 8.19 -11.19 3.11
N ILE A 41 8.62 -9.95 3.24
CA ILE A 41 9.78 -9.63 4.07
C ILE A 41 9.42 -9.90 5.53
N LYS A 42 10.25 -10.71 6.18
CA LYS A 42 10.14 -10.94 7.63
C LYS A 42 10.85 -9.80 8.36
N ASN A 43 10.08 -8.95 9.01
CA ASN A 43 10.63 -7.91 9.86
C ASN A 43 11.34 -8.55 11.06
N ARG A 44 12.51 -8.03 11.43
CA ARG A 44 13.26 -8.44 12.64
C ARG A 44 12.69 -7.78 13.89
N LEU A 45 12.24 -6.54 13.76
CA LEU A 45 11.64 -5.76 14.84
C LEU A 45 10.12 -5.74 14.71
N PRO A 46 9.40 -5.63 15.82
CA PRO A 46 7.94 -5.49 15.80
C PRO A 46 7.54 -4.27 14.97
N LEU A 47 6.35 -4.35 14.35
CA LEU A 47 5.78 -3.29 13.51
C LEU A 47 6.62 -2.91 12.27
N GLY A 48 7.70 -3.63 11.95
CA GLY A 48 8.56 -3.32 10.80
C GLY A 48 9.46 -2.10 10.99
N PHE A 49 9.82 -1.80 12.24
CA PHE A 49 10.64 -0.63 12.56
C PHE A 49 12.04 -0.68 11.93
N ASP A 50 12.61 -1.86 11.77
CA ASP A 50 13.87 -2.09 11.03
C ASP A 50 13.78 -1.64 9.57
N MET A 51 12.71 -2.00 8.89
CA MET A 51 12.48 -1.59 7.51
C MET A 51 12.18 -0.09 7.41
N PHE A 52 11.44 0.45 8.37
CA PHE A 52 11.20 1.89 8.44
C PHE A 52 12.51 2.69 8.60
N GLN A 53 13.41 2.28 9.50
CA GLN A 53 14.71 2.93 9.64
C GLN A 53 15.54 2.85 8.36
N ARG A 54 15.53 1.69 7.71
CA ARG A 54 16.22 1.48 6.43
C ARG A 54 15.71 2.45 5.36
N PHE A 55 14.39 2.58 5.23
CA PHE A 55 13.77 3.52 4.29
C PHE A 55 14.05 4.98 4.65
N LYS A 56 13.94 5.33 5.93
CA LYS A 56 14.24 6.69 6.39
C LYS A 56 15.68 7.09 6.05
N THR A 57 16.65 6.24 6.36
CA THR A 57 18.07 6.49 6.05
C THR A 57 18.31 6.65 4.56
N ALA A 58 17.69 5.80 3.73
CA ALA A 58 17.81 5.88 2.28
C ALA A 58 17.13 7.15 1.72
N PHE A 59 16.03 7.57 2.32
CA PHE A 59 15.32 8.80 1.93
C PHE A 59 16.12 10.04 2.30
N ASP A 60 16.65 10.10 3.52
CA ASP A 60 17.49 11.21 4.00
C ASP A 60 18.79 11.34 3.17
N ALA A 61 19.30 10.21 2.67
CA ALA A 61 20.48 10.18 1.77
C ALA A 61 20.14 10.42 0.28
N GLY A 62 18.88 10.61 -0.09
CA GLY A 62 18.46 10.77 -1.49
C GLY A 62 18.65 9.52 -2.37
N CYS A 63 18.84 8.33 -1.78
CA CYS A 63 19.11 7.08 -2.49
C CYS A 63 18.00 6.03 -2.33
N PHE A 64 16.77 6.46 -2.05
CA PHE A 64 15.63 5.57 -1.86
C PHE A 64 15.36 4.62 -3.05
N PRO A 65 15.41 5.05 -4.34
CA PRO A 65 15.22 4.14 -5.47
C PRO A 65 16.29 3.03 -5.54
N GLN A 66 17.55 3.36 -5.24
CA GLN A 66 18.66 2.41 -5.22
C GLN A 66 18.49 1.38 -4.10
N GLU A 67 17.99 1.83 -2.95
CA GLU A 67 17.72 0.95 -1.82
C GLU A 67 16.56 0.00 -2.13
N MET A 68 15.52 0.48 -2.78
CA MET A 68 14.43 -0.37 -3.27
C MET A 68 14.94 -1.42 -4.26
N ALA A 69 15.81 -1.05 -5.20
CA ALA A 69 16.42 -2.00 -6.13
C ALA A 69 17.22 -3.09 -5.41
N LYS A 70 18.01 -2.74 -4.38
CA LYS A 70 18.72 -3.71 -3.54
C LYS A 70 17.76 -4.69 -2.85
N ILE A 71 16.65 -4.20 -2.31
CA ILE A 71 15.65 -5.06 -1.66
C ILE A 71 15.07 -6.06 -2.66
N PHE A 72 14.77 -5.67 -3.90
CA PHE A 72 14.32 -6.60 -4.94
C PHE A 72 15.36 -7.70 -5.21
N VAL A 73 16.64 -7.34 -5.29
CA VAL A 73 17.75 -8.30 -5.45
C VAL A 73 17.86 -9.23 -4.25
N GLU A 74 17.82 -8.69 -3.03
CA GLU A 74 17.88 -9.46 -1.78
C GLU A 74 16.72 -10.45 -1.65
N GLN A 75 15.51 -10.06 -2.06
CA GLN A 75 14.35 -10.95 -2.04
C GLN A 75 14.37 -11.99 -3.17
N GLY A 76 15.16 -11.79 -4.22
CA GLY A 76 15.19 -12.65 -5.40
C GLY A 76 13.80 -12.83 -6.03
N SER A 77 12.95 -11.83 -5.95
CA SER A 77 11.58 -11.85 -6.46
C SER A 77 11.19 -10.47 -6.97
N ARG A 78 10.48 -10.44 -8.09
CA ARG A 78 9.94 -9.20 -8.66
C ARG A 78 8.68 -8.70 -7.96
N THR A 79 8.12 -9.48 -7.04
CA THR A 79 6.95 -9.10 -6.25
C THR A 79 7.11 -9.64 -4.84
N PHE A 80 6.96 -8.77 -3.85
CA PHE A 80 7.00 -9.14 -2.44
C PHE A 80 6.11 -8.23 -1.60
N GLY A 81 5.65 -8.77 -0.47
CA GLY A 81 4.93 -8.02 0.55
C GLY A 81 5.88 -7.48 1.61
N LEU A 82 5.56 -6.33 2.14
CA LEU A 82 6.19 -5.80 3.35
C LEU A 82 5.12 -5.23 4.28
N SER A 83 5.34 -5.34 5.58
CA SER A 83 4.44 -4.80 6.58
C SER A 83 5.14 -3.72 7.39
N LEU A 84 4.53 -2.52 7.45
CA LEU A 84 5.02 -1.37 8.21
C LEU A 84 3.88 -0.83 9.06
N PHE A 85 4.10 -0.74 10.37
CA PHE A 85 3.13 -0.19 11.34
C PHE A 85 1.72 -0.78 11.22
N GLY A 86 1.64 -2.08 10.92
CA GLY A 86 0.35 -2.78 10.75
C GLY A 86 -0.29 -2.63 9.37
N SER A 87 0.27 -1.81 8.48
CA SER A 87 -0.14 -1.69 7.08
C SER A 87 0.66 -2.66 6.22
N ASN A 88 -0.01 -3.33 5.30
CA ASN A 88 0.61 -4.26 4.35
C ASN A 88 0.77 -3.58 2.99
N PHE A 89 1.97 -3.61 2.48
CA PHE A 89 2.33 -3.08 1.18
C PHE A 89 2.78 -4.21 0.28
N ILE A 90 2.40 -4.17 -0.99
CA ILE A 90 2.89 -5.05 -2.02
C ILE A 90 3.75 -4.22 -2.96
N GLN A 91 5.00 -4.62 -3.11
CA GLN A 91 5.94 -4.01 -4.04
C GLN A 91 6.09 -4.93 -5.25
N THR A 92 5.92 -4.39 -6.44
CA THR A 92 6.05 -5.16 -7.67
C THR A 92 6.88 -4.42 -8.72
N ALA A 93 7.81 -5.14 -9.34
CA ALA A 93 8.54 -4.76 -10.54
C ALA A 93 8.23 -5.73 -11.70
N GLU A 94 7.20 -6.56 -11.55
CA GLU A 94 6.78 -7.49 -12.59
C GLU A 94 5.98 -6.74 -13.67
N PRO A 95 6.41 -6.74 -14.95
CA PRO A 95 5.74 -5.96 -16.01
C PRO A 95 4.26 -6.28 -16.18
N ARG A 96 3.88 -7.55 -16.01
CA ARG A 96 2.46 -7.96 -16.10
C ARG A 96 1.61 -7.36 -14.99
N ASN A 97 2.13 -7.31 -13.76
CA ASN A 97 1.43 -6.68 -12.64
C ASN A 97 1.32 -5.16 -12.85
N ILE A 98 2.39 -4.53 -13.33
CA ILE A 98 2.40 -3.09 -13.65
C ILE A 98 1.36 -2.80 -14.75
N GLN A 99 1.30 -3.60 -15.80
CA GLN A 99 0.30 -3.48 -16.86
C GLN A 99 -1.13 -3.67 -16.33
N ALA A 100 -1.34 -4.64 -15.43
CA ALA A 100 -2.65 -4.84 -14.81
C ALA A 100 -3.07 -3.61 -13.99
N LEU A 101 -2.20 -3.09 -13.14
CA LEU A 101 -2.47 -1.95 -12.27
C LEU A 101 -2.70 -0.64 -13.04
N LEU A 102 -1.94 -0.41 -14.12
CA LEU A 102 -1.93 0.88 -14.82
C LEU A 102 -2.80 0.91 -16.09
N ALA A 103 -3.23 -0.25 -16.59
CA ALA A 103 -3.95 -0.32 -17.85
C ALA A 103 -5.14 -1.29 -17.81
N THR A 104 -4.90 -2.62 -17.74
CA THR A 104 -5.96 -3.59 -18.02
C THR A 104 -6.98 -3.76 -16.90
N GLN A 105 -6.60 -3.50 -15.65
CA GLN A 105 -7.45 -3.62 -14.47
C GLN A 105 -7.45 -2.31 -13.64
N PHE A 106 -7.17 -1.19 -14.30
CA PHE A 106 -7.06 0.10 -13.64
C PHE A 106 -8.31 0.47 -12.81
N SER A 107 -9.50 0.08 -13.26
CA SER A 107 -10.76 0.31 -12.56
C SER A 107 -10.90 -0.40 -11.20
N ASP A 108 -10.08 -1.42 -10.97
CA ASP A 108 -10.13 -2.23 -9.75
C ASP A 108 -9.18 -1.70 -8.66
N PHE A 109 -8.42 -0.64 -8.98
CA PHE A 109 -7.43 -0.05 -8.09
C PHE A 109 -7.66 1.45 -7.94
N ASP A 110 -7.59 1.92 -6.70
CA ASP A 110 -7.66 3.33 -6.34
C ASP A 110 -6.30 3.84 -5.87
N LEU A 111 -6.08 5.16 -5.97
CA LEU A 111 -4.86 5.81 -5.48
C LEU A 111 -4.72 5.75 -3.95
N GLY A 112 -5.84 5.57 -3.28
CA GLY A 112 -5.93 5.46 -1.83
C GLY A 112 -5.90 6.81 -1.09
N ASP A 113 -6.51 6.79 0.10
CA ASP A 113 -6.71 8.00 0.91
C ASP A 113 -5.41 8.69 1.32
N LEU A 114 -4.35 7.94 1.58
CA LEU A 114 -3.06 8.50 2.00
C LEU A 114 -2.49 9.44 0.93
N ARG A 115 -2.49 9.01 -0.32
CA ARG A 115 -2.01 9.82 -1.44
C ARG A 115 -2.93 11.01 -1.68
N ARG A 116 -4.23 10.80 -1.64
CA ARG A 116 -5.21 11.85 -1.80
C ARG A 116 -5.05 12.95 -0.77
N GLN A 117 -4.95 12.61 0.52
CA GLN A 117 -4.76 13.57 1.60
C GLN A 117 -3.44 14.33 1.48
N ALA A 118 -2.36 13.67 1.07
CA ALA A 118 -1.05 14.29 0.93
C ALA A 118 -1.00 15.32 -0.22
N PHE A 119 -1.64 15.04 -1.35
CA PHE A 119 -1.57 15.89 -2.53
C PHE A 119 -2.74 16.86 -2.70
N TYR A 120 -3.88 16.59 -2.07
CA TYR A 120 -5.07 17.43 -2.21
C TYR A 120 -4.85 18.91 -1.84
N PRO A 121 -4.12 19.26 -0.77
CA PRO A 121 -3.87 20.66 -0.42
C PRO A 121 -3.13 21.45 -1.49
N LEU A 122 -2.33 20.77 -2.32
CA LEU A 122 -1.53 21.40 -3.38
C LEU A 122 -2.22 21.32 -4.75
N LEU A 123 -2.84 20.19 -5.07
CA LEU A 123 -3.32 19.87 -6.42
C LEU A 123 -4.87 19.86 -6.54
N GLY A 124 -5.59 19.98 -5.41
CA GLY A 124 -7.03 19.88 -5.40
C GLY A 124 -7.55 18.56 -5.98
N ASN A 125 -8.72 18.58 -6.61
CA ASN A 125 -9.29 17.43 -7.32
C ASN A 125 -8.78 17.41 -8.78
N GLY A 126 -7.58 16.88 -8.96
CA GLY A 126 -6.96 16.76 -10.26
C GLY A 126 -6.62 15.31 -10.61
N ILE A 127 -5.99 15.11 -11.75
CA ILE A 127 -5.57 13.80 -12.29
C ILE A 127 -4.70 12.98 -11.29
N PHE A 128 -4.01 13.63 -10.36
CA PHE A 128 -3.14 12.99 -9.38
C PHE A 128 -3.80 12.65 -8.05
N THR A 129 -5.05 13.13 -7.84
CA THR A 129 -5.75 13.02 -6.55
C THR A 129 -7.15 12.42 -6.69
N ALA A 130 -7.68 12.39 -7.91
CA ALA A 130 -9.00 11.84 -8.21
C ALA A 130 -8.91 10.35 -8.50
N ASP A 131 -9.96 9.62 -8.12
CA ASP A 131 -10.15 8.21 -8.40
C ASP A 131 -11.41 7.98 -9.25
N GLY A 132 -11.49 6.82 -9.89
CA GLY A 132 -12.66 6.33 -10.59
C GLY A 132 -13.15 7.27 -11.69
N LYS A 133 -14.46 7.58 -11.68
CA LYS A 133 -15.11 8.41 -12.70
C LYS A 133 -14.55 9.83 -12.77
N THR A 134 -14.22 10.42 -11.63
CA THR A 134 -13.65 11.77 -11.56
C THR A 134 -12.28 11.83 -12.26
N TRP A 135 -11.46 10.80 -12.08
CA TRP A 135 -10.18 10.68 -12.77
C TRP A 135 -10.37 10.60 -14.29
N CYS A 136 -11.31 9.75 -14.76
CA CYS A 136 -11.63 9.63 -16.19
C CYS A 136 -12.01 10.98 -16.82
N VAL A 137 -12.83 11.77 -16.12
CA VAL A 137 -13.22 13.11 -16.59
C VAL A 137 -12.01 14.04 -16.64
N CYS A 138 -11.18 14.07 -15.60
CA CYS A 138 -9.98 14.91 -15.57
C CYS A 138 -9.01 14.57 -16.71
N VAL A 139 -8.77 13.27 -16.95
CA VAL A 139 -7.88 12.82 -18.05
C VAL A 139 -8.45 13.20 -19.40
N THR A 140 -9.76 12.99 -19.63
CA THR A 140 -10.41 13.32 -20.90
C THR A 140 -10.33 14.81 -21.19
N LEU A 141 -10.59 15.66 -20.19
CA LEU A 141 -10.49 17.11 -20.35
C LEU A 141 -9.05 17.56 -20.63
N THR A 142 -8.07 16.98 -19.94
CA THR A 142 -6.65 17.27 -20.17
C THR A 142 -6.22 16.88 -21.58
N LEU A 143 -6.63 15.70 -22.05
CA LEU A 143 -6.33 15.24 -23.41
C LEU A 143 -7.01 16.12 -24.47
N LEU A 144 -8.28 16.50 -24.27
CA LEU A 144 -8.98 17.42 -25.15
C LEU A 144 -8.25 18.76 -25.27
N HIS A 145 -7.88 19.36 -24.12
CA HIS A 145 -7.13 20.63 -24.10
C HIS A 145 -5.78 20.53 -24.83
N MET A 146 -5.05 19.38 -24.66
CA MET A 146 -3.81 19.15 -25.39
C MET A 146 -4.01 18.98 -26.90
N LEU A 147 -5.15 18.42 -27.32
CA LEU A 147 -5.46 18.21 -28.75
C LEU A 147 -6.04 19.43 -29.46
N THR A 148 -6.79 20.26 -28.74
CA THR A 148 -7.43 21.46 -29.29
C THR A 148 -6.53 22.70 -29.25
N GLY A 149 -5.49 22.69 -28.43
CA GLY A 149 -4.54 23.80 -28.31
C GLY A 149 -5.10 25.08 -27.69
N GLU A 150 -6.30 24.98 -27.01
CA GLU A 150 -6.91 26.07 -26.27
C GLU A 150 -6.54 26.07 -24.79
#